data_02fa61bcd0e254cbae1f9dabeebbf18a
#
_entry.id   02fa61bcd0e254cbae1f9dabeebbf18a
#
_cell.length_a   1.000
_cell.length_b   1.000
_cell.length_c   1.000
_cell.angle_alpha   90.00
_cell.angle_beta   90.00
_cell.angle_gamma   90.00
#
_symmetry.space_group_name_H-M   'P 1'
#
loop_
_entity.id
_entity.type
_entity.pdbx_description
1 polymer ?
#
loop_
_entity_poly.entity_id
_entity_poly.type
_entity_poly.pdbx_seq_one_letter_code
_entity_poly.pdbx_strand_id
1 'polypeptide(L)'
;MMRLCAFAVLAGCATGSAQRSSIATLRPACGADQYWTGTACKPAGDAPKKLAAGIQALSAQDLDAAKTSLDAAEQAGPLDHHTNVTLWEQRGIAAAYGDDEPTAQRAFDMMLALDPGHFLSYTLSPKATFVFERTRKAAGAPPEVEINWARGGKVGDPVPLDVEVIADPKRFLDRATVFVRTRGEASWRAADLKLDAKGVDTRIVLPPIAAQTPVSLELYLRAYDTRGNEVLTWADPQRPREIALRYDPPAAWYRKWWVYAIAGTALAIATGITVYELTLAPPSTIDASASVK
;
A
#
# COMPACT_ATOMS: atom_id res chain seq x y z
N MET A 1 -34.54 -44.44 41.58
CA MET A 1 -33.97 -43.07 41.71
C MET A 1 -33.02 -42.83 40.54
N MET A 2 -33.52 -42.19 39.47
CA MET A 2 -32.80 -42.00 38.21
C MET A 2 -32.40 -40.55 38.15
N ARG A 3 -31.08 -40.22 38.18
CA ARG A 3 -30.55 -38.86 38.06
C ARG A 3 -30.28 -38.57 36.59
N LEU A 4 -31.08 -37.68 36.00
CA LEU A 4 -30.81 -37.10 34.71
C LEU A 4 -29.67 -36.07 34.85
N CYS A 5 -28.55 -36.28 34.13
CA CYS A 5 -27.52 -35.25 33.89
C CYS A 5 -27.94 -34.44 32.65
N ALA A 6 -28.27 -33.19 32.85
CA ALA A 6 -28.47 -32.23 31.76
C ALA A 6 -27.12 -31.67 31.30
N PHE A 7 -26.72 -31.99 30.07
CA PHE A 7 -25.57 -31.36 29.41
C PHE A 7 -26.01 -30.03 28.81
N ALA A 8 -25.58 -28.91 29.38
CA ALA A 8 -25.70 -27.59 28.80
C ALA A 8 -24.56 -27.39 27.80
N VAL A 9 -24.88 -27.39 26.50
CA VAL A 9 -23.98 -27.00 25.42
C VAL A 9 -23.94 -25.49 25.37
N LEU A 10 -22.89 -24.88 25.88
CA LEU A 10 -22.59 -23.44 25.68
C LEU A 10 -22.03 -23.28 24.27
N ALA A 11 -22.89 -22.91 23.34
CA ALA A 11 -22.51 -22.39 22.02
C ALA A 11 -21.92 -20.98 22.21
N GLY A 12 -20.61 -20.88 22.37
CA GLY A 12 -19.87 -19.61 22.32
C GLY A 12 -19.90 -19.06 20.90
N CYS A 13 -20.82 -18.13 20.62
CA CYS A 13 -20.73 -17.28 19.44
C CYS A 13 -19.50 -16.38 19.60
N ALA A 14 -18.39 -16.77 19.00
CA ALA A 14 -17.28 -15.85 18.74
C ALA A 14 -17.77 -14.82 17.72
N THR A 15 -18.31 -13.70 18.21
CA THR A 15 -18.54 -12.52 17.40
C THR A 15 -17.20 -11.88 17.09
N GLY A 16 -16.49 -12.45 16.11
CA GLY A 16 -15.40 -11.75 15.44
C GLY A 16 -16.03 -10.51 14.83
N SER A 17 -15.74 -9.36 15.44
CA SER A 17 -16.06 -8.06 14.83
C SER A 17 -15.25 -7.97 13.54
N ALA A 18 -15.85 -8.37 12.42
CA ALA A 18 -15.32 -8.10 11.10
C ALA A 18 -15.28 -6.56 10.98
N GLN A 19 -14.12 -5.98 11.26
CA GLN A 19 -13.86 -4.58 11.07
C GLN A 19 -14.10 -4.31 9.58
N ARG A 20 -15.23 -3.66 9.25
CA ARG A 20 -15.53 -3.27 7.87
C ARG A 20 -14.49 -2.28 7.46
N SER A 21 -13.46 -2.77 6.77
CA SER A 21 -12.43 -1.92 6.18
C SER A 21 -13.12 -1.01 5.16
N SER A 22 -13.14 0.28 5.45
CA SER A 22 -13.65 1.27 4.50
C SER A 22 -12.71 1.33 3.30
N ILE A 23 -13.28 1.52 2.10
CA ILE A 23 -12.47 1.75 0.89
C ILE A 23 -11.66 3.03 1.12
N ALA A 24 -10.37 2.96 0.88
CA ALA A 24 -9.46 4.08 1.07
C ALA A 24 -9.75 5.19 0.07
N THR A 25 -9.72 6.42 0.54
CA THR A 25 -9.78 7.59 -0.33
C THR A 25 -8.39 7.86 -0.89
N LEU A 26 -8.24 7.73 -2.21
CA LEU A 26 -6.99 8.04 -2.90
C LEU A 26 -6.90 9.54 -3.16
N ARG A 27 -5.81 10.15 -2.74
CA ARG A 27 -5.44 11.53 -3.07
C ARG A 27 -4.31 11.56 -4.09
N PRO A 28 -4.10 12.66 -4.83
CA PRO A 28 -2.88 12.84 -5.61
C PRO A 28 -1.65 12.76 -4.70
N ALA A 29 -0.56 12.15 -5.19
CA ALA A 29 0.72 12.20 -4.49
C ALA A 29 1.26 13.63 -4.52
N CYS A 30 1.96 14.03 -3.45
CA CYS A 30 2.65 15.32 -3.43
C CYS A 30 3.84 15.32 -4.41
N GLY A 31 4.21 16.51 -4.91
CA GLY A 31 5.40 16.67 -5.74
C GLY A 31 6.70 16.31 -5.01
N ALA A 32 7.81 16.21 -5.75
CA ALA A 32 9.11 15.78 -5.22
C ALA A 32 9.59 16.63 -4.02
N ASP A 33 9.34 17.95 -4.07
CA ASP A 33 9.76 18.91 -3.04
C ASP A 33 8.64 19.23 -2.04
N GLN A 34 7.67 18.33 -1.89
CA GLN A 34 6.50 18.54 -1.04
C GLN A 34 6.26 17.32 -0.15
N TYR A 35 5.68 17.60 1.01
CA TYR A 35 5.22 16.57 1.93
C TYR A 35 3.74 16.74 2.30
N TRP A 36 3.10 15.67 2.68
CA TRP A 36 1.70 15.65 3.08
C TRP A 36 1.54 15.93 4.57
N THR A 37 0.73 16.93 4.90
CA THR A 37 0.46 17.35 6.30
C THR A 37 -0.76 16.66 6.94
N GLY A 38 -1.41 15.73 6.22
CA GLY A 38 -2.70 15.17 6.60
C GLY A 38 -3.87 15.85 5.89
N THR A 39 -3.71 17.09 5.42
CA THR A 39 -4.77 17.86 4.73
C THR A 39 -4.34 18.44 3.38
N ALA A 40 -3.08 18.78 3.22
CA ALA A 40 -2.55 19.39 2.00
C ALA A 40 -1.08 19.06 1.79
N CYS A 41 -0.63 19.13 0.53
CA CYS A 41 0.80 19.12 0.20
C CYS A 41 1.40 20.48 0.54
N LYS A 42 2.47 20.49 1.32
CA LYS A 42 3.27 21.69 1.66
C LYS A 42 4.69 21.54 1.12
N PRO A 43 5.35 22.63 0.77
CA PRO A 43 6.76 22.60 0.40
C PRO A 43 7.60 21.97 1.52
N ALA A 44 8.65 21.23 1.15
CA ALA A 44 9.66 20.78 2.08
C ALA A 44 10.28 22.00 2.81
N GLY A 45 10.54 21.82 4.09
CA GLY A 45 11.12 22.88 4.92
C GLY A 45 12.58 23.20 4.55
N ASP A 46 13.20 24.07 5.34
CA ASP A 46 14.61 24.44 5.16
C ASP A 46 15.60 23.38 5.70
N ALA A 47 15.11 22.19 6.09
CA ALA A 47 15.96 21.13 6.64
C ALA A 47 17.16 20.74 5.75
N PRO A 48 17.01 20.56 4.43
CA PRO A 48 18.16 20.25 3.55
C PRO A 48 19.20 21.38 3.52
N LYS A 49 18.77 22.65 3.56
CA LYS A 49 19.70 23.79 3.60
C LYS A 49 20.47 23.86 4.91
N LYS A 50 19.78 23.64 6.03
CA LYS A 50 20.40 23.59 7.35
C LYS A 50 21.35 22.41 7.50
N LEU A 51 20.98 21.26 6.96
CA LEU A 51 21.88 20.10 6.89
C LEU A 51 23.15 20.42 6.09
N ALA A 52 23.01 21.04 4.92
CA ALA A 52 24.16 21.46 4.12
C ALA A 52 25.07 22.44 4.87
N ALA A 53 24.48 23.40 5.60
CA ALA A 53 25.24 24.31 6.46
C ALA A 53 25.99 23.58 7.59
N GLY A 54 25.37 22.58 8.22
CA GLY A 54 25.99 21.74 9.22
C GLY A 54 27.17 20.93 8.67
N ILE A 55 27.03 20.34 7.47
CA ILE A 55 28.09 19.62 6.77
C ILE A 55 29.26 20.57 6.44
N GLN A 56 28.97 21.78 5.97
CA GLN A 56 29.97 22.79 5.67
C GLN A 56 30.75 23.20 6.94
N ALA A 57 30.05 23.47 8.04
CA ALA A 57 30.67 23.81 9.33
C ALA A 57 31.55 22.66 9.84
N LEU A 58 31.09 21.40 9.71
CA LEU A 58 31.88 20.22 10.08
C LEU A 58 33.16 20.10 9.23
N SER A 59 33.07 20.36 7.93
CA SER A 59 34.26 20.37 7.05
C SER A 59 35.25 21.47 7.40
N ALA A 60 34.77 22.60 7.93
CA ALA A 60 35.57 23.69 8.46
C ALA A 60 36.08 23.45 9.89
N GLN A 61 35.77 22.29 10.48
CA GLN A 61 36.12 21.93 11.87
C GLN A 61 35.46 22.82 12.93
N ASP A 62 34.41 23.56 12.58
CA ASP A 62 33.59 24.32 13.52
C ASP A 62 32.47 23.43 14.08
N LEU A 63 32.81 22.72 15.17
CA LEU A 63 31.93 21.71 15.76
C LEU A 63 30.68 22.33 16.38
N ASP A 64 30.77 23.56 16.95
CA ASP A 64 29.62 24.20 17.57
C ASP A 64 28.62 24.70 16.53
N ALA A 65 29.09 25.32 15.44
CA ALA A 65 28.25 25.70 14.32
C ALA A 65 27.65 24.48 13.63
N ALA A 66 28.41 23.39 13.47
CA ALA A 66 27.93 22.14 12.92
C ALA A 66 26.79 21.57 13.75
N LYS A 67 26.99 21.42 15.06
CA LYS A 67 25.96 20.92 15.98
C LYS A 67 24.68 21.78 15.94
N THR A 68 24.83 23.10 16.03
CA THR A 68 23.69 24.04 15.98
C THR A 68 22.90 23.90 14.67
N SER A 69 23.59 23.79 13.52
CA SER A 69 22.96 23.68 12.22
C SER A 69 22.28 22.31 12.02
N LEU A 70 22.91 21.21 12.50
CA LEU A 70 22.34 19.86 12.43
C LEU A 70 21.11 19.73 13.34
N ASP A 71 21.14 20.31 14.54
CA ASP A 71 19.97 20.34 15.44
C ASP A 71 18.83 21.16 14.83
N ALA A 72 19.16 22.29 14.18
CA ALA A 72 18.18 23.10 13.46
C ALA A 72 17.62 22.37 12.22
N ALA A 73 18.41 21.51 11.56
CA ALA A 73 17.94 20.69 10.45
C ALA A 73 16.93 19.63 10.91
N GLU A 74 17.20 18.95 12.03
CA GLU A 74 16.24 18.00 12.62
C GLU A 74 14.92 18.66 12.99
N GLN A 75 14.96 19.88 13.55
CA GLN A 75 13.76 20.60 13.94
C GLN A 75 12.98 21.19 12.77
N ALA A 76 13.62 21.42 11.64
CA ALA A 76 13.01 21.98 10.45
C ALA A 76 12.26 20.95 9.57
N GLY A 77 12.38 19.63 9.88
CA GLY A 77 11.75 18.53 9.11
C GLY A 77 10.33 18.84 8.60
N PRO A 78 9.70 17.91 7.91
CA PRO A 78 10.04 16.51 7.73
C PRO A 78 11.18 16.28 6.73
N LEU A 79 11.92 15.20 6.97
CA LEU A 79 13.05 14.77 6.16
C LEU A 79 12.65 13.57 5.28
N ASP A 80 13.10 13.56 4.03
CA ASP A 80 13.10 12.34 3.24
C ASP A 80 14.13 11.33 3.80
N HIS A 81 14.02 10.07 3.38
CA HIS A 81 14.85 9.00 3.94
C HIS A 81 16.35 9.26 3.82
N HIS A 82 16.82 9.68 2.64
CA HIS A 82 18.24 9.95 2.41
C HIS A 82 18.77 11.10 3.27
N THR A 83 18.01 12.20 3.32
CA THR A 83 18.35 13.36 4.15
C THR A 83 18.36 13.00 5.64
N ASN A 84 17.43 12.14 6.08
CA ASN A 84 17.36 11.66 7.46
C ASN A 84 18.58 10.81 7.83
N VAL A 85 18.97 9.85 6.98
CA VAL A 85 20.19 9.05 7.16
C VAL A 85 21.43 9.94 7.24
N THR A 86 21.57 10.88 6.29
CA THR A 86 22.70 11.82 6.24
C THR A 86 22.76 12.70 7.49
N LEU A 87 21.62 13.18 7.98
CA LEU A 87 21.57 13.98 9.21
C LEU A 87 22.17 13.20 10.39
N TRP A 88 21.74 11.96 10.60
CA TRP A 88 22.22 11.15 11.72
C TRP A 88 23.69 10.73 11.56
N GLU A 89 24.15 10.50 10.32
CA GLU A 89 25.58 10.30 10.03
C GLU A 89 26.41 11.51 10.48
N GLN A 90 26.04 12.70 10.01
CA GLN A 90 26.80 13.91 10.29
C GLN A 90 26.76 14.29 11.79
N ARG A 91 25.64 14.04 12.46
CA ARG A 91 25.55 14.20 13.94
C ARG A 91 26.49 13.25 14.67
N GLY A 92 26.55 11.98 14.23
CA GLY A 92 27.45 11.00 14.80
C GLY A 92 28.90 11.40 14.63
N ILE A 93 29.28 11.88 13.44
CA ILE A 93 30.64 12.36 13.15
C ILE A 93 30.97 13.60 13.99
N ALA A 94 30.09 14.61 14.04
CA ALA A 94 30.30 15.83 14.80
C ALA A 94 30.47 15.53 16.29
N ALA A 95 29.64 14.67 16.86
CA ALA A 95 29.74 14.25 18.25
C ALA A 95 31.04 13.48 18.55
N ALA A 96 31.44 12.56 17.64
CA ALA A 96 32.69 11.82 17.80
C ALA A 96 33.93 12.73 17.75
N TYR A 97 33.90 13.77 16.91
CA TYR A 97 34.97 14.75 16.84
C TYR A 97 35.02 15.66 18.07
N GLY A 98 33.86 15.93 18.68
CA GLY A 98 33.75 16.66 19.92
C GLY A 98 33.97 15.83 21.19
N ASP A 99 34.47 14.59 21.06
CA ASP A 99 34.69 13.65 22.17
C ASP A 99 33.42 13.31 22.99
N ASP A 100 32.23 13.51 22.40
CA ASP A 100 30.94 13.11 22.95
C ASP A 100 30.51 11.75 22.43
N GLU A 101 31.21 10.71 22.89
CA GLU A 101 30.99 9.34 22.48
C GLU A 101 29.53 8.84 22.69
N PRO A 102 28.85 9.13 23.82
CA PRO A 102 27.47 8.69 24.02
C PRO A 102 26.48 9.29 23.00
N THR A 103 26.68 10.55 22.60
CA THR A 103 25.85 11.18 21.56
C THR A 103 26.18 10.64 20.18
N ALA A 104 27.47 10.41 19.87
CA ALA A 104 27.90 9.78 18.64
C ALA A 104 27.29 8.38 18.48
N GLN A 105 27.35 7.56 19.53
CA GLN A 105 26.78 6.22 19.52
C GLN A 105 25.26 6.24 19.25
N ARG A 106 24.51 7.13 19.92
CA ARG A 106 23.07 7.29 19.69
C ARG A 106 22.77 7.71 18.27
N ALA A 107 23.52 8.65 17.71
CA ALA A 107 23.34 9.11 16.34
C ALA A 107 23.62 8.01 15.30
N PHE A 108 24.72 7.27 15.44
CA PHE A 108 25.03 6.15 14.59
C PHE A 108 24.03 5.00 14.74
N ASP A 109 23.50 4.76 15.93
CA ASP A 109 22.47 3.75 16.17
C ASP A 109 21.14 4.13 15.49
N MET A 110 20.82 5.44 15.44
CA MET A 110 19.68 5.94 14.67
C MET A 110 19.90 5.78 13.15
N MET A 111 21.08 6.16 12.68
CA MET A 111 21.44 6.02 11.27
C MET A 111 21.38 4.55 10.80
N LEU A 112 21.95 3.62 11.59
CA LEU A 112 21.93 2.18 11.28
C LEU A 112 20.53 1.56 11.37
N ALA A 113 19.65 2.13 12.15
CA ALA A 113 18.24 1.72 12.15
C ALA A 113 17.53 2.16 10.87
N LEU A 114 17.88 3.32 10.30
CA LEU A 114 17.33 3.79 9.03
C LEU A 114 17.95 3.07 7.82
N ASP A 115 19.26 2.89 7.84
CA ASP A 115 20.02 2.22 6.78
C ASP A 115 21.06 1.24 7.38
N PRO A 116 20.69 -0.03 7.58
CA PRO A 116 21.59 -1.06 8.14
C PRO A 116 22.80 -1.35 7.27
N GLY A 117 22.69 -1.07 5.97
CA GLY A 117 23.76 -1.26 4.99
C GLY A 117 24.73 -0.10 4.90
N HIS A 118 24.55 0.96 5.67
CA HIS A 118 25.36 2.15 5.60
C HIS A 118 26.80 1.92 6.04
N PHE A 119 27.74 2.56 5.33
CA PHE A 119 29.17 2.53 5.64
C PHE A 119 29.70 3.97 5.70
N LEU A 120 30.44 4.26 6.74
CA LEU A 120 31.15 5.54 6.81
C LEU A 120 32.32 5.57 5.82
N SER A 121 32.62 6.76 5.33
CA SER A 121 33.82 6.96 4.49
C SER A 121 35.09 6.58 5.26
N TYR A 122 35.96 5.82 4.62
CA TYR A 122 37.27 5.42 5.16
C TYR A 122 38.23 6.59 5.35
N THR A 123 37.91 7.76 4.82
CA THR A 123 38.70 9.00 4.98
C THR A 123 38.45 9.72 6.30
N LEU A 124 37.43 9.26 7.06
CA LEU A 124 37.11 9.87 8.35
C LEU A 124 38.13 9.52 9.43
N SER A 125 38.20 10.38 10.46
CA SER A 125 39.05 10.15 11.62
C SER A 125 38.75 8.79 12.29
N PRO A 126 39.76 8.09 12.79
CA PRO A 126 39.62 6.85 13.56
C PRO A 126 38.63 6.96 14.73
N LYS A 127 38.49 8.15 15.35
CA LYS A 127 37.53 8.38 16.42
C LYS A 127 36.08 8.06 15.98
N ALA A 128 35.63 8.66 14.86
CA ALA A 128 34.29 8.44 14.35
C ALA A 128 34.10 6.98 13.89
N THR A 129 35.05 6.44 13.15
CA THR A 129 35.01 5.07 12.64
C THR A 129 34.95 4.03 13.76
N PHE A 130 35.71 4.22 14.84
CA PHE A 130 35.75 3.29 15.98
C PHE A 130 34.37 3.26 16.69
N VAL A 131 33.79 4.42 16.98
CA VAL A 131 32.45 4.48 17.61
C VAL A 131 31.38 3.88 16.71
N PHE A 132 31.43 4.18 15.42
CA PHE A 132 30.51 3.62 14.42
C PHE A 132 30.58 2.08 14.36
N GLU A 133 31.79 1.52 14.20
CA GLU A 133 31.96 0.07 14.10
C GLU A 133 31.53 -0.66 15.38
N ARG A 134 31.75 -0.05 16.54
CA ARG A 134 31.24 -0.58 17.81
C ARG A 134 29.72 -0.55 17.85
N THR A 135 29.11 0.55 17.43
CA THR A 135 27.65 0.69 17.35
C THR A 135 27.05 -0.31 16.36
N ARG A 136 27.67 -0.47 15.19
CA ARG A 136 27.23 -1.42 14.17
C ARG A 136 27.22 -2.86 14.66
N LYS A 137 28.21 -3.27 15.45
CA LYS A 137 28.27 -4.61 16.04
C LYS A 137 27.16 -4.84 17.10
N ALA A 138 26.69 -3.78 17.74
CA ALA A 138 25.65 -3.82 18.75
C ALA A 138 24.25 -3.50 18.18
N ALA A 139 24.16 -3.09 16.91
CA ALA A 139 22.91 -2.68 16.30
C ALA A 139 21.87 -3.80 16.30
N GLY A 140 20.62 -3.44 16.64
CA GLY A 140 19.49 -4.35 16.60
C GLY A 140 18.90 -4.49 15.19
N ALA A 141 17.78 -5.22 15.09
CA ALA A 141 17.05 -5.32 13.84
C ALA A 141 16.51 -3.95 13.41
N PRO A 142 16.58 -3.62 12.10
CA PRO A 142 15.97 -2.40 11.57
C PRO A 142 14.43 -2.47 11.62
N PRO A 143 13.73 -1.33 11.48
CA PRO A 143 12.30 -1.34 11.22
C PRO A 143 12.00 -2.05 9.90
N GLU A 144 10.98 -2.90 9.90
CA GLU A 144 10.58 -3.70 8.75
C GLU A 144 9.06 -3.74 8.64
N VAL A 145 8.57 -3.52 7.42
CA VAL A 145 7.15 -3.57 7.08
C VAL A 145 6.96 -4.48 5.88
N GLU A 146 5.95 -5.32 5.92
CA GLU A 146 5.55 -6.16 4.80
C GLU A 146 4.14 -5.79 4.31
N ILE A 147 3.93 -5.88 3.00
CA ILE A 147 2.61 -5.70 2.39
C ILE A 147 2.21 -7.00 1.72
N ASN A 148 1.07 -7.52 2.15
CA ASN A 148 0.48 -8.74 1.64
C ASN A 148 -0.85 -8.43 0.91
N TRP A 149 -1.15 -9.20 -0.14
CA TRP A 149 -2.42 -9.11 -0.88
C TRP A 149 -2.86 -10.45 -1.42
N ALA A 150 -4.18 -10.60 -1.62
CA ALA A 150 -4.74 -11.82 -2.19
C ALA A 150 -4.34 -11.96 -3.66
N ARG A 151 -3.90 -13.15 -4.05
CA ARG A 151 -3.61 -13.48 -5.46
C ARG A 151 -4.90 -13.59 -6.26
N GLY A 152 -4.84 -13.20 -7.55
CA GLY A 152 -5.95 -13.39 -8.48
C GLY A 152 -7.05 -12.33 -8.39
N GLY A 153 -6.73 -11.12 -7.96
CA GLY A 153 -7.63 -9.96 -8.00
C GLY A 153 -8.19 -9.72 -9.40
N LYS A 154 -9.39 -9.11 -9.46
CA LYS A 154 -10.08 -8.80 -10.71
C LYS A 154 -10.22 -7.30 -10.88
N VAL A 155 -10.20 -6.88 -12.14
CA VAL A 155 -10.58 -5.52 -12.52
C VAL A 155 -12.04 -5.28 -12.13
N GLY A 156 -12.32 -4.15 -11.51
CA GLY A 156 -13.65 -3.81 -10.99
C GLY A 156 -13.91 -4.22 -9.55
N ASP A 157 -13.04 -5.04 -8.95
CA ASP A 157 -13.11 -5.39 -7.53
C ASP A 157 -12.19 -4.50 -6.70
N PRO A 158 -12.54 -4.19 -5.43
CA PRO A 158 -11.63 -3.54 -4.50
C PRO A 158 -10.42 -4.43 -4.21
N VAL A 159 -9.23 -3.82 -4.06
CA VAL A 159 -8.00 -4.56 -3.79
C VAL A 159 -7.59 -4.36 -2.32
N PRO A 160 -7.79 -5.37 -1.47
CA PRO A 160 -7.33 -5.32 -0.08
C PRO A 160 -5.82 -5.54 -0.01
N LEU A 161 -5.15 -4.69 0.76
CA LEU A 161 -3.75 -4.80 1.12
C LEU A 161 -3.67 -4.94 2.64
N ASP A 162 -2.94 -5.92 3.10
CA ASP A 162 -2.63 -6.11 4.52
C ASP A 162 -1.20 -5.64 4.76
N VAL A 163 -1.04 -4.62 5.60
CA VAL A 163 0.24 -4.01 5.94
C VAL A 163 0.59 -4.43 7.37
N GLU A 164 1.68 -5.16 7.52
CA GLU A 164 2.15 -5.68 8.78
C GLU A 164 3.49 -5.06 9.17
N VAL A 165 3.63 -4.65 10.44
CA VAL A 165 4.90 -4.25 11.03
C VAL A 165 5.61 -5.49 11.56
N ILE A 166 6.60 -5.98 10.82
CA ILE A 166 7.40 -7.16 11.19
C ILE A 166 8.35 -6.85 12.34
N ALA A 167 9.02 -5.70 12.27
CA ALA A 167 9.95 -5.26 13.29
C ALA A 167 9.91 -3.74 13.45
N ASP A 168 9.85 -3.27 14.68
CA ASP A 168 10.04 -1.87 15.05
C ASP A 168 10.53 -1.76 16.50
N PRO A 169 11.78 -2.19 16.79
CA PRO A 169 12.29 -2.25 18.15
C PRO A 169 12.38 -0.89 18.83
N LYS A 170 12.49 0.18 18.06
CA LYS A 170 12.62 1.55 18.57
C LYS A 170 11.34 2.36 18.49
N ARG A 171 10.25 1.75 18.00
CA ARG A 171 8.93 2.40 17.81
C ARG A 171 9.01 3.66 16.94
N PHE A 172 9.71 3.56 15.82
CA PHE A 172 9.84 4.67 14.87
C PHE A 172 8.61 4.84 13.99
N LEU A 173 7.90 3.74 13.73
CA LEU A 173 6.82 3.70 12.76
C LEU A 173 5.53 4.23 13.39
N ASP A 174 5.00 5.34 12.90
CA ASP A 174 3.72 5.91 13.32
C ASP A 174 2.66 5.75 12.22
N ARG A 175 3.03 6.09 11.00
CA ARG A 175 2.13 6.05 9.85
C ARG A 175 2.84 5.58 8.59
N ALA A 176 2.06 5.13 7.62
CA ALA A 176 2.57 4.86 6.28
C ALA A 176 1.66 5.49 5.22
N THR A 177 2.23 5.68 4.04
CA THR A 177 1.51 6.06 2.84
C THR A 177 1.78 5.01 1.77
N VAL A 178 0.72 4.38 1.29
CA VAL A 178 0.77 3.50 0.14
C VAL A 178 0.56 4.33 -1.11
N PHE A 179 1.50 4.26 -2.03
CA PHE A 179 1.43 4.91 -3.33
C PHE A 179 1.05 3.87 -4.38
N VAL A 180 0.06 4.19 -5.18
CA VAL A 180 -0.46 3.29 -6.21
C VAL A 180 -0.65 4.02 -7.53
N ARG A 181 -0.42 3.31 -8.64
CA ARG A 181 -0.81 3.76 -9.98
C ARG A 181 -1.10 2.56 -10.87
N THR A 182 -1.85 2.77 -11.92
CA THR A 182 -1.95 1.79 -12.99
C THR A 182 -0.67 1.84 -13.82
N ARG A 183 -0.15 0.70 -14.20
CA ARG A 183 1.05 0.62 -15.06
C ARG A 183 0.85 1.45 -16.33
N GLY A 184 1.80 2.34 -16.59
CA GLY A 184 1.75 3.30 -17.70
C GLY A 184 1.14 4.66 -17.36
N GLU A 185 0.51 4.85 -16.19
CA GLU A 185 0.13 6.16 -15.69
C GLU A 185 1.38 6.91 -15.17
N ALA A 186 1.46 8.21 -15.47
CA ALA A 186 2.57 9.04 -15.02
C ALA A 186 2.45 9.44 -13.54
N SER A 187 1.23 9.61 -13.04
CA SER A 187 0.94 10.15 -11.71
C SER A 187 0.64 9.06 -10.70
N TRP A 188 1.22 9.19 -9.51
CA TRP A 188 0.91 8.36 -8.37
C TRP A 188 -0.30 8.90 -7.60
N ARG A 189 -1.10 8.00 -7.05
CA ARG A 189 -2.12 8.28 -6.04
C ARG A 189 -1.65 7.72 -4.71
N ALA A 190 -2.06 8.35 -3.64
CA ALA A 190 -1.60 8.02 -2.30
C ALA A 190 -2.77 7.73 -1.37
N ALA A 191 -2.61 6.77 -0.47
CA ALA A 191 -3.53 6.50 0.62
C ALA A 191 -2.73 6.38 1.93
N ASP A 192 -3.16 7.14 2.94
CA ASP A 192 -2.50 7.15 4.23
C ASP A 192 -3.14 6.11 5.16
N LEU A 193 -2.32 5.46 5.97
CA LEU A 193 -2.75 4.55 7.02
C LEU A 193 -1.91 4.79 8.28
N LYS A 194 -2.52 4.59 9.44
CA LYS A 194 -1.82 4.54 10.71
C LYS A 194 -1.25 3.14 10.88
N LEU A 195 0.01 3.05 11.27
CA LEU A 195 0.61 1.78 11.62
C LEU A 195 0.32 1.48 13.09
N ASP A 196 -0.17 0.29 13.34
CA ASP A 196 -0.36 -0.21 14.69
C ASP A 196 0.93 -0.88 15.20
N ALA A 197 0.88 -1.32 16.46
CA ALA A 197 2.01 -2.01 17.05
C ALA A 197 2.35 -3.28 16.29
N LYS A 198 3.61 -3.74 16.43
CA LYS A 198 4.13 -4.98 15.85
C LYS A 198 3.13 -6.14 15.93
N GLY A 199 2.95 -6.84 14.82
CA GLY A 199 2.11 -8.02 14.72
C GLY A 199 0.61 -7.72 14.60
N VAL A 200 0.22 -6.49 14.36
CA VAL A 200 -1.15 -6.11 14.04
C VAL A 200 -1.23 -5.73 12.56
N ASP A 201 -2.01 -6.50 11.80
CA ASP A 201 -2.26 -6.21 10.39
C ASP A 201 -3.17 -4.99 10.25
N THR A 202 -2.67 -3.97 9.60
CA THR A 202 -3.50 -2.83 9.21
C THR A 202 -3.97 -3.02 7.78
N ARG A 203 -5.28 -3.22 7.62
CA ARG A 203 -5.88 -3.42 6.29
C ARG A 203 -6.27 -2.11 5.65
N ILE A 204 -5.80 -1.90 4.42
CA ILE A 204 -6.25 -0.83 3.53
C ILE A 204 -6.89 -1.44 2.28
N VAL A 205 -8.06 -0.94 1.88
CA VAL A 205 -8.76 -1.43 0.70
C VAL A 205 -8.70 -0.36 -0.39
N LEU A 206 -7.97 -0.65 -1.46
CA LEU A 206 -7.90 0.24 -2.61
C LEU A 206 -9.22 0.22 -3.39
N PRO A 207 -9.66 1.37 -3.95
CA PRO A 207 -10.87 1.42 -4.75
C PRO A 207 -10.75 0.59 -6.03
N PRO A 208 -11.88 0.10 -6.56
CA PRO A 208 -11.90 -0.67 -7.78
C PRO A 208 -11.40 0.15 -8.97
N ILE A 209 -10.68 -0.52 -9.89
CA ILE A 209 -10.20 0.10 -11.12
C ILE A 209 -11.18 -0.24 -12.24
N ALA A 210 -11.68 0.77 -12.93
CA ALA A 210 -12.51 0.59 -14.09
C ALA A 210 -11.63 0.41 -15.35
N ALA A 211 -11.52 -0.82 -15.84
CA ALA A 211 -10.86 -1.13 -17.11
C ALA A 211 -11.59 -2.26 -17.83
N GLN A 212 -11.38 -2.38 -19.13
CA GLN A 212 -11.95 -3.44 -19.98
C GLN A 212 -10.90 -4.44 -20.47
N THR A 213 -9.71 -4.37 -19.90
CA THR A 213 -8.57 -5.24 -20.20
C THR A 213 -7.86 -5.59 -18.90
N PRO A 214 -7.04 -6.66 -18.87
CA PRO A 214 -6.16 -6.92 -17.73
C PRO A 214 -5.25 -5.72 -17.44
N VAL A 215 -5.06 -5.42 -16.17
CA VAL A 215 -4.29 -4.26 -15.71
C VAL A 215 -3.30 -4.69 -14.64
N SER A 216 -2.10 -4.09 -14.61
CA SER A 216 -1.17 -4.19 -13.50
C SER A 216 -1.21 -2.90 -12.67
N LEU A 217 -1.40 -3.07 -11.36
CA LEU A 217 -1.20 -2.02 -10.38
C LEU A 217 0.26 -2.01 -9.94
N GLU A 218 0.89 -0.86 -9.98
CA GLU A 218 2.19 -0.62 -9.39
C GLU A 218 2.02 0.02 -8.03
N LEU A 219 2.78 -0.44 -7.04
CA LEU A 219 2.70 0.08 -5.67
C LEU A 219 4.07 0.12 -4.98
N TYR A 220 4.25 1.10 -4.11
CA TYR A 220 5.31 1.19 -3.12
C TYR A 220 4.75 1.84 -1.84
N LEU A 221 5.46 1.71 -0.73
CA LEU A 221 5.06 2.30 0.55
C LEU A 221 6.23 3.10 1.13
N ARG A 222 5.89 4.22 1.77
CA ARG A 222 6.79 4.95 2.66
C ARG A 222 6.21 4.98 4.05
N ALA A 223 7.02 4.68 5.04
CA ALA A 223 6.66 4.77 6.45
C ALA A 223 7.37 5.94 7.11
N TYR A 224 6.67 6.57 8.05
CA TYR A 224 7.07 7.82 8.68
C TYR A 224 7.02 7.70 10.20
N ASP A 225 7.87 8.48 10.86
CA ASP A 225 7.83 8.68 12.29
C ASP A 225 6.73 9.68 12.71
N THR A 226 6.61 9.91 14.02
CA THR A 226 5.63 10.85 14.60
C THR A 226 5.87 12.32 14.18
N ARG A 227 7.07 12.66 13.72
CA ARG A 227 7.42 13.99 13.19
C ARG A 227 7.19 14.11 11.68
N GLY A 228 6.93 12.98 11.02
CA GLY A 228 6.73 12.90 9.58
C GLY A 228 8.01 12.68 8.78
N ASN A 229 9.14 12.39 9.44
CA ASN A 229 10.35 11.99 8.74
C ASN A 229 10.19 10.60 8.14
N GLU A 230 10.71 10.41 6.93
CA GLU A 230 10.68 9.13 6.26
C GLU A 230 11.71 8.19 6.91
N VAL A 231 11.21 7.09 7.46
CA VAL A 231 12.01 6.08 8.16
C VAL A 231 12.35 4.91 7.24
N LEU A 232 11.38 4.48 6.44
CA LEU A 232 11.46 3.27 5.65
C LEU A 232 10.74 3.46 4.32
N THR A 233 11.34 2.93 3.25
CA THR A 233 10.70 2.75 1.95
C THR A 233 10.62 1.26 1.64
N TRP A 234 9.40 0.74 1.47
CA TRP A 234 9.17 -0.61 0.98
C TRP A 234 8.90 -0.54 -0.51
N ALA A 235 9.69 -1.23 -1.31
CA ALA A 235 9.82 -1.06 -2.75
C ALA A 235 10.27 0.39 -3.11
N ASP A 236 10.30 0.73 -4.39
CA ASP A 236 10.85 1.98 -4.88
C ASP A 236 9.97 2.49 -6.04
N PRO A 237 9.72 3.80 -6.18
CA PRO A 237 9.03 4.35 -7.34
C PRO A 237 9.62 3.92 -8.70
N GLN A 238 10.94 3.65 -8.75
CA GLN A 238 11.66 3.16 -9.95
C GLN A 238 11.52 1.63 -10.10
N ARG A 239 11.28 0.90 -9.01
CA ARG A 239 11.10 -0.56 -8.96
C ARG A 239 9.89 -0.94 -8.11
N PRO A 240 8.69 -0.50 -8.49
CA PRO A 240 7.49 -0.77 -7.73
C PRO A 240 7.17 -2.26 -7.73
N ARG A 241 6.40 -2.70 -6.75
CA ARG A 241 5.77 -4.03 -6.79
C ARG A 241 4.54 -3.98 -7.66
N GLU A 242 4.25 -5.08 -8.32
CA GLU A 242 3.13 -5.18 -9.24
C GLU A 242 2.06 -6.16 -8.73
N ILE A 243 0.80 -5.76 -8.82
CA ILE A 243 -0.37 -6.61 -8.61
C ILE A 243 -1.07 -6.77 -9.95
N ALA A 244 -1.06 -7.98 -10.51
CA ALA A 244 -1.79 -8.27 -11.73
C ALA A 244 -3.28 -8.47 -11.43
N LEU A 245 -4.13 -7.69 -12.07
CA LEU A 245 -5.58 -7.80 -12.01
C LEU A 245 -6.10 -8.41 -13.32
N ARG A 246 -6.87 -9.49 -13.20
CA ARG A 246 -7.47 -10.15 -14.34
C ARG A 246 -8.74 -9.42 -14.77
N TYR A 247 -8.98 -9.37 -16.05
CA TYR A 247 -10.26 -8.91 -16.59
C TYR A 247 -11.13 -10.12 -16.94
N ASP A 248 -12.27 -10.20 -16.30
CA ASP A 248 -13.30 -11.19 -16.65
C ASP A 248 -14.36 -10.47 -17.50
N PRO A 249 -14.41 -10.71 -18.81
CA PRO A 249 -15.41 -10.06 -19.65
C PRO A 249 -16.82 -10.45 -19.19
N PRO A 250 -17.78 -9.52 -19.20
CA PRO A 250 -19.16 -9.83 -18.85
C PRO A 250 -19.67 -10.97 -19.74
N ALA A 251 -20.40 -11.89 -19.14
CA ALA A 251 -20.98 -13.01 -19.88
C ALA A 251 -21.75 -12.49 -21.10
N ALA A 252 -21.44 -13.01 -22.28
CA ALA A 252 -22.06 -12.61 -23.52
C ALA A 252 -23.59 -12.69 -23.38
N TRP A 253 -24.29 -11.69 -23.86
CA TRP A 253 -25.74 -11.54 -23.68
C TRP A 253 -26.54 -12.79 -24.10
N TYR A 254 -26.06 -13.48 -25.13
CA TYR A 254 -26.65 -14.72 -25.65
C TYR A 254 -26.47 -15.92 -24.71
N ARG A 255 -25.57 -15.85 -23.68
CA ARG A 255 -25.42 -16.88 -22.64
C ARG A 255 -26.32 -16.66 -21.44
N LYS A 256 -27.11 -15.57 -21.41
CA LYS A 256 -28.06 -15.33 -20.32
C LYS A 256 -29.27 -16.24 -20.48
N TRP A 257 -29.73 -16.83 -19.37
CA TRP A 257 -30.82 -17.80 -19.37
C TRP A 257 -32.10 -17.30 -20.07
N TRP A 258 -32.40 -16.00 -19.96
CA TRP A 258 -33.57 -15.40 -20.59
C TRP A 258 -33.53 -15.42 -22.13
N VAL A 259 -32.32 -15.41 -22.72
CA VAL A 259 -32.14 -15.52 -24.18
C VAL A 259 -32.59 -16.89 -24.63
N TYR A 260 -32.23 -17.94 -23.89
CA TYR A 260 -32.68 -19.32 -24.20
C TYR A 260 -34.20 -19.46 -23.99
N ALA A 261 -34.76 -18.78 -22.95
CA ALA A 261 -36.20 -18.78 -22.74
C ALA A 261 -36.97 -18.12 -23.90
N ILE A 262 -36.48 -16.96 -24.39
CA ILE A 262 -37.09 -16.27 -25.54
C ILE A 262 -36.95 -17.10 -26.80
N ALA A 263 -35.76 -17.63 -27.08
CA ALA A 263 -35.49 -18.47 -28.25
C ALA A 263 -36.36 -19.75 -28.22
N GLY A 264 -36.48 -20.41 -27.07
CA GLY A 264 -37.32 -21.59 -26.90
C GLY A 264 -38.80 -21.28 -27.10
N THR A 265 -39.28 -20.15 -26.58
CA THR A 265 -40.68 -19.72 -26.77
C THR A 265 -40.96 -19.43 -28.27
N ALA A 266 -40.05 -18.72 -28.94
CA ALA A 266 -40.19 -18.42 -30.36
C ALA A 266 -40.23 -19.71 -31.21
N LEU A 267 -39.40 -20.66 -30.87
CA LEU A 267 -39.36 -21.98 -31.56
C LEU A 267 -40.68 -22.78 -31.32
N ALA A 268 -41.17 -22.77 -30.08
CA ALA A 268 -42.46 -23.42 -29.73
C ALA A 268 -43.64 -22.82 -30.49
N ILE A 269 -43.70 -21.49 -30.60
CA ILE A 269 -44.73 -20.78 -31.36
C ILE A 269 -44.65 -21.13 -32.84
N ALA A 270 -43.45 -21.08 -33.44
CA ALA A 270 -43.25 -21.41 -34.85
C ALA A 270 -43.67 -22.86 -35.15
N THR A 271 -43.28 -23.81 -34.29
CA THR A 271 -43.65 -25.24 -34.45
C THR A 271 -45.17 -25.43 -34.27
N GLY A 272 -45.77 -24.75 -33.28
CA GLY A 272 -47.21 -24.78 -33.04
C GLY A 272 -48.03 -24.28 -34.23
N ILE A 273 -47.60 -23.17 -34.87
CA ILE A 273 -48.26 -22.61 -36.05
C ILE A 273 -48.13 -23.59 -37.24
N THR A 274 -46.93 -24.15 -37.48
CA THR A 274 -46.73 -25.11 -38.57
C THR A 274 -47.54 -26.38 -38.41
N VAL A 275 -47.65 -26.93 -37.20
CA VAL A 275 -48.49 -28.10 -36.91
C VAL A 275 -49.96 -27.76 -37.09
N TYR A 276 -50.40 -26.59 -36.65
CA TYR A 276 -51.77 -26.13 -36.83
C TYR A 276 -52.15 -26.04 -38.32
N GLU A 277 -51.33 -25.38 -39.13
CA GLU A 277 -51.56 -25.27 -40.59
C GLU A 277 -51.60 -26.61 -41.31
N LEU A 278 -50.69 -27.53 -40.94
CA LEU A 278 -50.58 -28.83 -41.61
C LEU A 278 -51.65 -29.85 -41.19
N THR A 279 -52.18 -29.76 -39.97
CA THR A 279 -53.01 -30.80 -39.41
C THR A 279 -54.44 -30.35 -39.07
N LEU A 280 -54.64 -29.09 -38.70
CA LEU A 280 -55.92 -28.59 -38.18
C LEU A 280 -56.53 -27.45 -38.98
N ALA A 281 -55.77 -26.83 -39.92
CA ALA A 281 -56.33 -25.75 -40.72
C ALA A 281 -57.42 -26.31 -41.67
N PRO A 282 -58.62 -25.69 -41.72
CA PRO A 282 -59.66 -26.15 -42.63
C PRO A 282 -59.20 -26.00 -44.10
N PRO A 283 -59.60 -26.91 -45.00
CA PRO A 283 -59.20 -26.86 -46.42
C PRO A 283 -59.64 -25.53 -47.04
N SER A 284 -58.74 -24.84 -47.69
CA SER A 284 -58.91 -23.51 -48.29
C SER A 284 -59.80 -23.50 -49.53
N THR A 285 -60.23 -24.69 -49.99
CA THR A 285 -61.11 -24.86 -51.19
C THR A 285 -62.36 -25.59 -50.78
N ILE A 286 -63.47 -24.88 -50.76
CA ILE A 286 -64.82 -25.49 -50.74
C ILE A 286 -65.17 -25.73 -52.24
N ASP A 287 -65.00 -26.98 -52.76
CA ASP A 287 -65.54 -27.35 -54.04
C ASP A 287 -67.07 -27.44 -53.96
N ALA A 288 -67.72 -26.34 -54.26
CA ALA A 288 -69.15 -26.31 -54.47
C ALA A 288 -69.56 -26.78 -55.84
N SER A 289 -69.47 -28.08 -56.08
CA SER A 289 -70.12 -28.70 -57.23
C SER A 289 -71.49 -29.19 -56.81
N ALA A 290 -72.48 -28.28 -56.82
CA ALA A 290 -73.89 -28.65 -56.73
C ALA A 290 -74.38 -29.11 -58.10
N SER A 291 -74.44 -30.41 -58.31
CA SER A 291 -75.14 -30.99 -59.39
C SER A 291 -76.69 -30.92 -59.13
N VAL A 292 -77.35 -30.01 -59.83
CA VAL A 292 -78.81 -30.01 -59.92
C VAL A 292 -79.25 -31.03 -60.97
N LYS A 293 -80.08 -31.96 -60.50
CA LYS A 293 -80.92 -32.81 -61.37
C LYS A 293 -82.37 -32.41 -61.21
#